data_a2aef52ea8533f3bc05859f580a2c350
#
_entry.id   a2aef52ea8533f3bc05859f580a2c350
#
_cell.length_a   1.000
_cell.length_b   1.000
_cell.length_c   1.000
_cell.angle_alpha   90.00
_cell.angle_beta   90.00
_cell.angle_gamma   90.00
#
_symmetry.space_group_name_H-M   'P 1'
#
loop_
_entity.id
_entity.type
_entity.pdbx_description
1 polymer ?
#
loop_
_entity_poly.entity_id
_entity_poly.type
_entity_poly.pdbx_seq_one_letter_code
_entity_poly.pdbx_strand_id
1 'polypeptide(L)'
;MGDIFTNFFAGIVPLEAYMVVSLIMFFSGVYGFLSRKSLLMILISIELILNSIDINFAVFNRYLYPENMEGFFFALFTIAISACETAVAIAIVINIYRNLGHVEVDSLNELQEPVEPSENTEVLK
;
A
#
# COMPACT_ATOMS: atom_id res chain seq x y z
N MET A 1 15.99 12.47 29.57
CA MET A 1 15.75 11.09 29.14
C MET A 1 15.61 10.96 27.59
N GLY A 2 15.13 11.99 26.88
CA GLY A 2 15.07 12.00 25.43
C GLY A 2 16.42 11.97 24.72
N ASP A 3 17.40 12.69 25.27
CA ASP A 3 18.72 12.85 24.64
C ASP A 3 19.57 11.58 24.61
N ILE A 4 19.35 10.66 25.57
CA ILE A 4 20.07 9.37 25.62
C ILE A 4 19.56 8.43 24.53
N PHE A 5 18.25 8.39 24.31
CA PHE A 5 17.65 7.58 23.23
C PHE A 5 18.02 8.10 21.85
N THR A 6 17.97 9.42 21.64
CA THR A 6 18.34 10.03 20.37
C THR A 6 19.82 9.84 20.04
N ASN A 7 20.71 9.95 21.02
CA ASN A 7 22.16 9.73 20.83
C ASN A 7 22.51 8.24 20.66
N PHE A 8 21.78 7.33 21.35
CA PHE A 8 21.96 5.89 21.20
C PHE A 8 21.57 5.40 19.80
N PHE A 9 20.44 5.84 19.29
CA PHE A 9 19.98 5.45 17.95
C PHE A 9 20.66 6.22 16.81
N ALA A 10 21.03 7.49 17.02
CA ALA A 10 21.71 8.29 16.00
C ALA A 10 23.18 7.88 15.76
N GLY A 11 23.81 7.23 16.77
CA GLY A 11 25.21 6.77 16.66
C GLY A 11 25.38 5.29 16.29
N ILE A 12 24.32 4.48 16.37
CA ILE A 12 24.43 3.02 16.27
C ILE A 12 23.80 2.47 14.99
N VAL A 13 22.81 3.17 14.39
CA VAL A 13 22.14 2.65 13.20
C VAL A 13 22.68 3.38 11.96
N PRO A 14 23.53 2.74 11.16
CA PRO A 14 24.05 3.33 9.93
C PRO A 14 22.95 3.46 8.86
N LEU A 15 23.17 4.34 7.88
CA LEU A 15 22.29 4.56 6.74
C LEU A 15 21.89 3.25 6.05
N GLU A 16 22.85 2.35 5.93
CA GLU A 16 22.68 1.05 5.26
C GLU A 16 21.61 0.19 5.92
N ALA A 17 21.49 0.24 7.24
CA ALA A 17 20.49 -0.54 7.97
C ALA A 17 19.07 -0.08 7.64
N TYR A 18 18.83 1.23 7.52
CA TYR A 18 17.54 1.76 7.09
C TYR A 18 17.23 1.40 5.63
N MET A 19 18.25 1.43 4.75
CA MET A 19 18.11 1.02 3.36
C MET A 19 17.75 -0.46 3.23
N VAL A 20 18.35 -1.34 4.03
CA VAL A 20 18.01 -2.76 4.06
C VAL A 20 16.57 -2.98 4.50
N VAL A 21 16.13 -2.30 5.56
CA VAL A 21 14.74 -2.40 6.03
C VAL A 21 13.75 -1.92 4.96
N SER A 22 14.01 -0.77 4.35
CA SER A 22 13.19 -0.24 3.26
C SER A 22 13.12 -1.21 2.09
N LEU A 23 14.25 -1.81 1.70
CA LEU A 23 14.31 -2.78 0.60
C LEU A 23 13.49 -4.05 0.90
N ILE A 24 13.60 -4.59 2.12
CA ILE A 24 12.80 -5.73 2.57
C ILE A 24 11.31 -5.41 2.53
N MET A 25 10.92 -4.23 3.02
CA MET A 25 9.52 -3.78 2.98
C MET A 25 9.01 -3.65 1.55
N PHE A 26 9.81 -3.06 0.65
CA PHE A 26 9.48 -2.92 -0.77
C PHE A 26 9.22 -4.26 -1.44
N PHE A 27 10.17 -5.19 -1.35
CA PHE A 27 10.01 -6.51 -1.98
C PHE A 27 8.90 -7.33 -1.35
N SER A 28 8.68 -7.21 -0.04
CA SER A 28 7.54 -7.84 0.63
C SER A 28 6.20 -7.30 0.12
N GLY A 29 6.11 -5.98 -0.09
CA GLY A 29 4.95 -5.33 -0.68
C GLY A 29 4.71 -5.76 -2.13
N VAL A 30 5.76 -5.79 -2.97
CA VAL A 30 5.66 -6.27 -4.36
C VAL A 30 5.22 -7.73 -4.41
N TYR A 31 5.79 -8.59 -3.57
CA TYR A 31 5.38 -9.98 -3.48
C TYR A 31 3.90 -10.12 -3.05
N GLY A 32 3.47 -9.38 -2.03
CA GLY A 32 2.09 -9.38 -1.58
C GLY A 32 1.12 -8.91 -2.66
N PHE A 33 1.49 -7.85 -3.40
CA PHE A 33 0.70 -7.32 -4.51
C PHE A 33 0.48 -8.34 -5.64
N LEU A 34 1.54 -9.05 -6.02
CA LEU A 34 1.47 -10.02 -7.12
C LEU A 34 0.85 -11.36 -6.72
N SER A 35 0.94 -11.74 -5.42
CA SER A 35 0.54 -13.07 -4.97
C SER A 35 -0.88 -13.15 -4.45
N ARG A 36 -1.53 -12.03 -4.18
CA ARG A 36 -2.83 -11.99 -3.50
C ARG A 36 -3.96 -11.57 -4.43
N LYS A 37 -5.09 -12.28 -4.30
CA LYS A 37 -6.33 -11.99 -5.02
C LYS A 37 -7.33 -11.15 -4.21
N SER A 38 -7.16 -11.08 -2.90
CA SER A 38 -8.01 -10.28 -2.02
C SER A 38 -7.68 -8.80 -2.16
N LEU A 39 -8.68 -7.96 -2.42
CA LEU A 39 -8.53 -6.50 -2.55
C LEU A 39 -7.92 -5.87 -1.30
N LEU A 40 -8.28 -6.35 -0.10
CA LEU A 40 -7.70 -5.87 1.15
C LEU A 40 -6.20 -6.17 1.25
N MET A 41 -5.78 -7.36 0.83
CA MET A 41 -4.35 -7.73 0.86
C MET A 41 -3.55 -6.97 -0.17
N ILE A 42 -4.13 -6.69 -1.34
CA ILE A 42 -3.53 -5.85 -2.37
C ILE A 42 -3.34 -4.42 -1.83
N LEU A 43 -4.36 -3.87 -1.18
CA LEU A 43 -4.29 -2.54 -0.55
C LEU A 43 -3.16 -2.45 0.49
N ILE A 44 -3.07 -3.42 1.40
CA ILE A 44 -2.00 -3.48 2.41
C ILE A 44 -0.61 -3.59 1.74
N SER A 45 -0.52 -4.30 0.62
CA SER A 45 0.73 -4.46 -0.12
C SER A 45 1.18 -3.15 -0.76
N ILE A 46 0.27 -2.37 -1.33
CA ILE A 46 0.55 -1.03 -1.86
C ILE A 46 1.01 -0.10 -0.73
N GLU A 47 0.32 -0.11 0.40
CA GLU A 47 0.67 0.67 1.59
C GLU A 47 2.10 0.35 2.06
N LEU A 48 2.48 -0.93 2.06
CA LEU A 48 3.83 -1.35 2.44
C LEU A 48 4.90 -0.83 1.46
N ILE A 49 4.60 -0.78 0.16
CA ILE A 49 5.49 -0.20 -0.85
C ILE A 49 5.66 1.31 -0.61
N LEU A 50 4.56 2.03 -0.38
CA LEU A 50 4.60 3.48 -0.12
C LEU A 50 5.38 3.80 1.15
N ASN A 51 5.15 3.07 2.23
CA ASN A 51 5.89 3.23 3.48
C ASN A 51 7.41 2.99 3.31
N SER A 52 7.83 2.08 2.43
CA SER A 52 9.24 1.87 2.12
C SER A 52 9.87 3.09 1.45
N ILE A 53 9.12 3.78 0.60
CA ILE A 53 9.57 5.02 -0.06
C ILE A 53 9.68 6.16 0.94
N ASP A 54 8.74 6.28 1.88
CA ASP A 54 8.75 7.30 2.92
C ASP A 54 9.98 7.18 3.84
N ILE A 55 10.35 5.95 4.19
CA ILE A 55 11.59 5.69 4.92
C ILE A 55 12.79 6.27 4.16
N ASN A 56 12.87 6.03 2.85
CA ASN A 56 13.98 6.52 2.03
C ASN A 56 14.03 8.04 1.99
N PHE A 57 12.91 8.73 1.82
CA PHE A 57 12.86 10.20 1.84
C PHE A 57 13.36 10.76 3.17
N ALA A 58 12.86 10.25 4.28
CA ALA A 58 13.25 10.69 5.61
C ALA A 58 14.73 10.42 5.92
N VAL A 59 15.22 9.23 5.55
CA VAL A 59 16.58 8.80 5.82
C VAL A 59 17.58 9.55 4.96
N PHE A 60 17.34 9.70 3.66
CA PHE A 60 18.22 10.47 2.78
C PHE A 60 18.31 11.94 3.23
N ASN A 61 17.20 12.54 3.60
CA ASN A 61 17.23 13.90 4.14
C ASN A 61 18.10 13.99 5.37
N ARG A 62 17.92 13.07 6.31
CA ARG A 62 18.67 13.08 7.59
C ARG A 62 20.17 12.91 7.41
N TYR A 63 20.61 12.05 6.51
CA TYR A 63 22.03 11.68 6.36
C TYR A 63 22.77 12.47 5.30
N LEU A 64 22.10 12.88 4.21
CA LEU A 64 22.75 13.59 3.10
C LEU A 64 22.53 15.10 3.15
N TYR A 65 21.39 15.55 3.66
CA TYR A 65 20.99 16.94 3.65
C TYR A 65 20.40 17.38 5.00
N PRO A 66 21.15 17.28 6.10
CA PRO A 66 20.61 17.55 7.45
C PRO A 66 20.20 19.01 7.66
N GLU A 67 20.76 19.94 6.90
CA GLU A 67 20.43 21.37 6.94
C GLU A 67 19.10 21.71 6.22
N ASN A 68 18.62 20.82 5.36
CA ASN A 68 17.40 20.99 4.59
C ASN A 68 16.26 20.10 5.15
N MET A 69 15.05 20.62 5.12
CA MET A 69 13.86 19.87 5.59
C MET A 69 13.00 19.32 4.46
N GLU A 70 13.44 19.48 3.22
CA GLU A 70 12.66 19.13 2.03
C GLU A 70 12.27 17.66 1.99
N GLY A 71 13.19 16.73 2.30
CA GLY A 71 12.91 15.30 2.31
C GLY A 71 11.90 14.89 3.40
N PHE A 72 11.92 15.57 4.55
CA PHE A 72 10.90 15.34 5.58
C PHE A 72 9.53 15.85 5.15
N PHE A 73 9.46 17.01 4.46
CA PHE A 73 8.20 17.49 3.91
C PHE A 73 7.66 16.55 2.84
N PHE A 74 8.52 16.01 1.98
CA PHE A 74 8.10 15.01 1.00
C PHE A 74 7.57 13.75 1.66
N ALA A 75 8.26 13.21 2.68
CA ALA A 75 7.79 12.06 3.43
C ALA A 75 6.42 12.32 4.09
N LEU A 76 6.24 13.46 4.77
CA LEU A 76 4.96 13.83 5.38
C LEU A 76 3.84 13.98 4.33
N PHE A 77 4.17 14.56 3.18
CA PHE A 77 3.21 14.73 2.09
C PHE A 77 2.79 13.38 1.49
N THR A 78 3.73 12.46 1.28
CA THR A 78 3.45 11.12 0.77
C THR A 78 2.62 10.31 1.76
N ILE A 79 2.90 10.40 3.07
CA ILE A 79 2.08 9.78 4.12
C ILE A 79 0.64 10.32 4.09
N ALA A 80 0.45 11.63 3.91
CA ALA A 80 -0.88 12.21 3.83
C ALA A 80 -1.66 11.74 2.59
N ILE A 81 -1.00 11.64 1.44
CA ILE A 81 -1.60 11.11 0.20
C ILE A 81 -1.97 9.64 0.40
N SER A 82 -1.06 8.82 0.91
CA SER A 82 -1.27 7.39 1.17
C SER A 82 -2.47 7.17 2.10
N ALA A 83 -2.59 7.96 3.16
CA ALA A 83 -3.75 7.88 4.05
C ALA A 83 -5.07 8.20 3.34
N CYS A 84 -5.08 9.20 2.44
CA CYS A 84 -6.27 9.53 1.65
C CYS A 84 -6.62 8.41 0.65
N GLU A 85 -5.65 7.86 -0.05
CA GLU A 85 -5.84 6.74 -0.99
C GLU A 85 -6.39 5.51 -0.27
N THR A 86 -5.83 5.17 0.89
CA THR A 86 -6.28 4.06 1.72
C THR A 86 -7.72 4.25 2.17
N ALA A 87 -8.11 5.46 2.60
CA ALA A 87 -9.49 5.75 2.99
C ALA A 87 -10.48 5.53 1.83
N VAL A 88 -10.15 6.01 0.64
CA VAL A 88 -10.96 5.83 -0.57
C VAL A 88 -11.03 4.35 -0.96
N ALA A 89 -9.91 3.65 -0.95
CA ALA A 89 -9.84 2.23 -1.30
C ALA A 89 -10.67 1.37 -0.33
N ILE A 90 -10.62 1.64 0.98
CA ILE A 90 -11.47 0.96 1.97
C ILE A 90 -12.95 1.21 1.70
N ALA A 91 -13.34 2.44 1.36
CA ALA A 91 -14.73 2.74 1.01
C ALA A 91 -15.21 1.94 -0.20
N ILE A 92 -14.36 1.81 -1.23
CA ILE A 92 -14.66 1.00 -2.42
C ILE A 92 -14.80 -0.48 -2.04
N VAL A 93 -13.86 -1.02 -1.26
CA VAL A 93 -13.88 -2.42 -0.80
C VAL A 93 -15.15 -2.72 -0.01
N ILE A 94 -15.57 -1.83 0.90
CA ILE A 94 -16.80 -1.99 1.66
C ILE A 94 -18.02 -1.99 0.74
N ASN A 95 -18.05 -1.11 -0.26
CA ASN A 95 -19.14 -1.06 -1.22
C ASN A 95 -19.25 -2.35 -2.06
N ILE A 96 -18.12 -2.86 -2.54
CA ILE A 96 -18.05 -4.12 -3.28
C ILE A 96 -18.52 -5.28 -2.40
N TYR A 97 -18.04 -5.36 -1.16
CA TYR A 97 -18.44 -6.40 -0.22
C TYR A 97 -19.95 -6.41 0.05
N ARG A 98 -20.56 -5.23 0.19
CA ARG A 98 -22.01 -5.11 0.41
C ARG A 98 -22.84 -5.54 -0.78
N ASN A 99 -22.32 -5.37 -2.00
CA ASN A 99 -23.05 -5.69 -3.22
C ASN A 99 -22.83 -7.13 -3.71
N LEU A 100 -21.62 -7.67 -3.51
CA LEU A 100 -21.22 -8.99 -4.04
C LEU A 100 -21.06 -10.06 -2.96
N GLY A 101 -20.97 -9.70 -1.70
CA GLY A 101 -20.76 -10.63 -0.57
C GLY A 101 -19.33 -11.18 -0.44
N HIS A 102 -18.42 -10.84 -1.37
CA HIS A 102 -17.01 -11.24 -1.36
C HIS A 102 -16.12 -10.14 -1.97
N VAL A 103 -14.84 -10.15 -1.61
CA VAL A 103 -13.88 -9.08 -1.93
C VAL A 103 -12.65 -9.70 -2.61
N GLU A 104 -12.88 -10.45 -3.68
CA GLU A 104 -11.82 -11.00 -4.52
C GLU A 104 -11.79 -10.31 -5.88
N VAL A 105 -10.58 -10.14 -6.43
CA VAL A 105 -10.40 -9.49 -7.75
C VAL A 105 -11.10 -10.28 -8.85
N ASP A 106 -11.10 -11.60 -8.74
CA ASP A 106 -11.73 -12.49 -9.73
C ASP A 106 -13.25 -12.27 -9.83
N SER A 107 -13.90 -11.86 -8.72
CA SER A 107 -15.34 -11.55 -8.71
C SER A 107 -15.70 -10.24 -9.43
N LEU A 108 -14.72 -9.35 -9.61
CA LEU A 108 -14.95 -8.11 -10.37
C LEU A 108 -15.05 -8.36 -11.88
N ASN A 109 -14.49 -9.47 -12.37
CA ASN A 109 -14.63 -9.86 -13.78
C ASN A 109 -16.06 -10.27 -14.12
N GLU A 110 -16.82 -10.81 -13.17
CA GLU A 110 -18.23 -11.15 -13.36
C GLU A 110 -19.12 -9.91 -13.62
N LEU A 111 -18.69 -8.74 -13.17
CA LEU A 111 -19.37 -7.47 -13.46
C LEU A 111 -19.12 -6.94 -14.87
N GLN A 112 -18.12 -7.47 -15.56
CA GLN A 112 -17.67 -7.00 -16.86
C GLN A 112 -18.25 -7.81 -18.02
N GLU A 113 -18.73 -9.03 -17.76
CA GLU A 113 -19.42 -9.83 -18.78
C GLU A 113 -20.91 -9.43 -18.81
N PRO A 114 -21.42 -8.95 -19.96
CA PRO A 114 -22.87 -8.83 -20.15
C PRO A 114 -23.44 -10.24 -19.99
N VAL A 115 -24.38 -10.42 -19.09
CA VAL A 115 -25.18 -11.63 -19.02
C VAL A 115 -25.87 -11.77 -20.39
N GLU A 116 -25.33 -12.64 -21.24
CA GLU A 116 -26.08 -13.06 -22.42
C GLU A 116 -27.38 -13.67 -21.93
N PRO A 117 -28.55 -13.21 -22.41
CA PRO A 117 -29.80 -13.83 -22.04
C PRO A 117 -29.72 -15.29 -22.48
N SER A 118 -29.83 -16.21 -21.54
CA SER A 118 -29.86 -17.64 -21.80
C SER A 118 -30.94 -17.92 -22.81
N GLU A 119 -30.49 -18.32 -24.00
CA GLU A 119 -31.34 -18.79 -25.13
C GLU A 119 -31.94 -20.16 -24.79
N ASN A 120 -32.73 -20.24 -23.73
CA ASN A 120 -33.46 -21.44 -23.33
C ASN A 120 -34.92 -21.11 -23.01
N THR A 121 -35.58 -20.39 -23.93
CA THR A 121 -37.05 -20.25 -23.88
C THR A 121 -37.70 -20.60 -25.23
N GLU A 122 -37.22 -21.63 -25.90
CA GLU A 122 -37.92 -22.26 -26.99
C GLU A 122 -37.75 -23.77 -26.93
N VAL A 123 -38.50 -24.45 -26.10
CA VAL A 123 -39.07 -25.79 -26.37
C VAL A 123 -40.17 -26.07 -25.34
N LEU A 124 -41.32 -25.47 -25.48
CA LEU A 124 -42.62 -26.03 -25.05
C LEU A 124 -43.71 -25.47 -25.95
N LYS A 125 -43.85 -26.10 -27.10
CA LYS A 125 -45.12 -26.21 -27.82
C LYS A 125 -45.54 -27.64 -27.85
#